data_ffd356c453afca41d0d7cb0c9d10dbd3
#
_entry.id   ffd356c453afca41d0d7cb0c9d10dbd3
#
_cell.length_a   1.000
_cell.length_b   1.000
_cell.length_c   1.000
_cell.angle_alpha   90.00
_cell.angle_beta   90.00
_cell.angle_gamma   90.00
#
_symmetry.space_group_name_H-M   'P 1'
#
loop_
_entity.id
_entity.type
_entity.pdbx_description
1 polymer ?
#
loop_
_entity_poly.entity_id
_entity_poly.type
_entity_poly.pdbx_seq_one_letter_code
_entity_poly.pdbx_strand_id
1 'polypeptide(L)'
;MAAPKVWPAIGIVESDHILLLSNEMLFELAKVLRYPHMLELHGLSEERIYNYVAFLREAGEIVAADPFLIAPIRDVNDTVVMQTALIGEADVLCTRDRDFFEPPAEAFLRKAGIIVLDDIALIQRLRS
;
A
#
# COMPACT_ATOMS: atom_id res chain seq x y z
N MET A 1 -3.37 -8.44 13.39
CA MET A 1 -2.10 -8.65 12.68
C MET A 1 -2.26 -8.35 11.21
N ALA A 2 -1.32 -7.66 10.64
CA ALA A 2 -1.45 -7.21 9.26
C ALA A 2 -1.37 -8.33 8.22
N ALA A 3 -0.46 -9.31 8.39
CA ALA A 3 -0.24 -10.35 7.40
C ALA A 3 -1.47 -11.19 7.06
N PRO A 4 -2.22 -11.74 8.03
CA PRO A 4 -3.41 -12.52 7.71
C PRO A 4 -4.50 -11.72 6.98
N LYS A 5 -4.57 -10.42 7.19
CA LYS A 5 -5.55 -9.57 6.51
C LYS A 5 -5.12 -9.22 5.09
N VAL A 6 -3.80 -9.12 4.87
CA VAL A 6 -3.25 -8.76 3.56
C VAL A 6 -3.29 -9.94 2.59
N TRP A 7 -3.05 -11.16 3.08
CA TRP A 7 -2.94 -12.34 2.24
C TRP A 7 -4.16 -12.59 1.34
N PRO A 8 -5.40 -12.54 1.86
CA PRO A 8 -6.57 -12.74 0.99
C PRO A 8 -6.70 -11.64 -0.07
N ALA A 9 -6.38 -10.40 0.28
CA ALA A 9 -6.46 -9.29 -0.66
C ALA A 9 -5.43 -9.44 -1.79
N ILE A 10 -4.20 -9.84 -1.46
CA ILE A 10 -3.15 -10.08 -2.44
C ILE A 10 -3.53 -11.22 -3.39
N GLY A 11 -4.10 -12.30 -2.86
CA GLY A 11 -4.54 -13.41 -3.69
C GLY A 11 -5.60 -13.01 -4.70
N ILE A 12 -6.52 -12.13 -4.33
CA ILE A 12 -7.54 -11.60 -5.23
C ILE A 12 -6.89 -10.71 -6.29
N VAL A 13 -5.95 -9.86 -5.89
CA VAL A 13 -5.23 -8.97 -6.81
C VAL A 13 -4.46 -9.77 -7.86
N GLU A 14 -3.78 -10.84 -7.46
CA GLU A 14 -3.02 -11.69 -8.38
C GLU A 14 -3.89 -12.29 -9.48
N SER A 15 -5.16 -12.57 -9.20
CA SER A 15 -6.02 -13.23 -10.19
C SER A 15 -6.50 -12.27 -11.28
N ASP A 16 -7.01 -11.08 -10.93
CA ASP A 16 -7.69 -10.19 -11.87
C ASP A 16 -7.28 -8.72 -11.77
N HIS A 17 -6.44 -8.37 -10.80
CA HIS A 17 -6.12 -6.97 -10.48
C HIS A 17 -4.62 -6.75 -10.46
N ILE A 18 -4.23 -5.49 -10.61
CA ILE A 18 -2.81 -5.11 -10.58
C ILE A 18 -2.52 -4.42 -9.25
N LEU A 19 -1.53 -4.95 -8.54
CA LEU A 19 -1.03 -4.35 -7.31
C LEU A 19 0.09 -3.38 -7.66
N LEU A 20 -0.10 -2.10 -7.33
CA LEU A 20 0.91 -1.07 -7.57
C LEU A 20 1.72 -0.82 -6.31
N LEU A 21 3.02 -0.85 -6.43
CA LEU A 21 3.96 -0.62 -5.32
C LEU A 21 5.12 0.22 -5.82
N SER A 22 5.84 0.85 -4.89
CA SER A 22 7.13 1.47 -5.17
C SER A 22 8.21 0.77 -4.35
N ASN A 23 9.47 0.93 -4.75
CA ASN A 23 10.59 0.39 -3.98
C ASN A 23 10.64 1.02 -2.59
N GLU A 24 10.32 2.29 -2.48
CA GLU A 24 10.27 3.02 -1.20
C GLU A 24 9.22 2.41 -0.26
N MET A 25 8.05 2.06 -0.79
CA MET A 25 7.00 1.41 0.00
C MET A 25 7.43 0.04 0.50
N LEU A 26 8.09 -0.75 -0.35
CA LEU A 26 8.60 -2.06 0.03
C LEU A 26 9.70 -1.96 1.09
N PHE A 27 10.59 -0.97 0.96
CA PHE A 27 11.63 -0.70 1.93
C PHE A 27 11.03 -0.33 3.29
N GLU A 28 10.02 0.53 3.31
CA GLU A 28 9.34 0.93 4.54
C GLU A 28 8.62 -0.26 5.18
N LEU A 29 7.95 -1.08 4.39
CA LEU A 29 7.29 -2.29 4.88
C LEU A 29 8.30 -3.24 5.52
N ALA A 30 9.43 -3.48 4.87
CA ALA A 30 10.48 -4.35 5.39
C ALA A 30 11.01 -3.85 6.74
N LYS A 31 11.12 -2.55 6.88
CA LYS A 31 11.57 -1.91 8.12
C LYS A 31 10.53 -2.03 9.23
N VAL A 32 9.27 -1.75 8.93
CA VAL A 32 8.17 -1.82 9.91
C VAL A 32 7.96 -3.24 10.41
N LEU A 33 8.05 -4.23 9.55
CA LEU A 33 7.90 -5.64 9.95
C LEU A 33 8.97 -6.09 10.95
N ARG A 34 10.09 -5.39 11.03
CA ARG A 34 11.18 -5.70 11.94
C ARG A 34 11.13 -4.91 13.25
N TYR A 35 10.15 -4.03 13.44
CA TYR A 35 9.98 -3.36 14.73
C TYR A 35 9.66 -4.38 15.82
N PRO A 36 10.21 -4.22 17.04
CA PRO A 36 10.02 -5.21 18.12
C PRO A 36 8.57 -5.57 18.38
N HIS A 37 7.68 -4.58 18.45
CA HIS A 37 6.27 -4.83 18.71
C HIS A 37 5.58 -5.55 17.55
N MET A 38 6.06 -5.32 16.33
CA MET A 38 5.53 -6.03 15.17
C MET A 38 5.99 -7.48 15.16
N LEU A 39 7.25 -7.73 15.51
CA LEU A 39 7.77 -9.10 15.61
C LEU A 39 7.00 -9.91 16.66
N GLU A 40 6.60 -9.28 17.77
CA GLU A 40 5.75 -9.93 18.77
C GLU A 40 4.39 -10.31 18.21
N LEU A 41 3.83 -9.48 17.33
CA LEU A 41 2.50 -9.71 16.77
C LEU A 41 2.48 -10.81 15.71
N HIS A 42 3.44 -10.81 14.79
CA HIS A 42 3.39 -11.76 13.67
C HIS A 42 4.29 -12.98 13.84
N GLY A 43 5.32 -12.89 14.69
CA GLY A 43 6.22 -14.04 14.94
C GLY A 43 7.02 -14.52 13.75
N LEU A 44 7.14 -13.72 12.68
CA LEU A 44 7.84 -14.13 11.48
C LEU A 44 9.34 -14.07 11.67
N SER A 45 10.05 -15.06 11.11
CA SER A 45 11.50 -15.08 11.07
C SER A 45 12.01 -14.04 10.06
N GLU A 46 13.29 -13.71 10.17
CA GLU A 46 13.95 -12.82 9.21
C GLU A 46 13.81 -13.35 7.78
N GLU A 47 13.97 -14.65 7.59
CA GLU A 47 13.80 -15.30 6.29
C GLU A 47 12.38 -15.13 5.74
N ARG A 48 11.38 -15.30 6.58
CA ARG A 48 9.99 -15.15 6.17
C ARG A 48 9.63 -13.71 5.82
N ILE A 49 10.18 -12.74 6.56
CA ILE A 49 10.00 -11.33 6.23
C ILE A 49 10.60 -11.03 4.85
N TYR A 50 11.82 -11.48 4.62
CA TYR A 50 12.48 -11.31 3.34
C TYR A 50 11.66 -11.91 2.20
N ASN A 51 11.20 -13.14 2.38
CA ASN A 51 10.42 -13.85 1.36
C ASN A 51 9.09 -13.17 1.08
N TYR A 52 8.44 -12.61 2.11
CA TYR A 52 7.19 -11.89 1.95
C TYR A 52 7.37 -10.62 1.11
N VAL A 53 8.40 -9.84 1.42
CA VAL A 53 8.69 -8.61 0.67
C VAL A 53 9.06 -8.95 -0.79
N ALA A 54 9.86 -9.99 -0.99
CA ALA A 54 10.23 -10.45 -2.33
C ALA A 54 8.99 -10.91 -3.12
N PHE A 55 8.07 -11.60 -2.45
CA PHE A 55 6.81 -12.02 -3.06
C PHE A 55 5.98 -10.81 -3.53
N LEU A 56 5.86 -9.79 -2.70
CA LEU A 56 5.13 -8.58 -3.08
C LEU A 56 5.78 -7.87 -4.25
N ARG A 57 7.10 -7.83 -4.29
CA ARG A 57 7.84 -7.22 -5.40
C ARG A 57 7.54 -7.92 -6.73
N GLU A 58 7.44 -9.24 -6.71
CA GLU A 58 7.15 -10.02 -7.90
C GLU A 58 5.67 -9.99 -8.28
N ALA A 59 4.79 -10.01 -7.29
CA ALA A 59 3.35 -9.99 -7.53
C ALA A 59 2.86 -8.64 -8.03
N GLY A 60 3.54 -7.55 -7.66
CA GLY A 60 3.13 -6.20 -7.98
C GLY A 60 3.83 -5.63 -9.20
N GLU A 61 3.34 -4.49 -9.63
CA GLU A 61 3.97 -3.65 -10.63
C GLU A 61 4.69 -2.52 -9.90
N ILE A 62 5.99 -2.37 -10.13
CA ILE A 62 6.81 -1.38 -9.45
C ILE A 62 6.74 -0.05 -10.19
N VAL A 63 6.27 0.97 -9.48
CA VAL A 63 6.15 2.34 -9.99
C VAL A 63 7.32 3.16 -9.46
N ALA A 64 7.99 3.88 -10.35
CA ALA A 64 9.06 4.77 -9.95
C ALA A 64 8.48 6.09 -9.45
N ALA A 65 8.83 6.49 -8.22
CA ALA A 65 8.39 7.76 -7.66
C ALA A 65 9.06 8.93 -8.38
N ASP A 66 8.35 10.04 -8.49
CA ASP A 66 8.86 11.29 -9.06
C ASP A 66 9.08 12.29 -7.92
N PRO A 67 10.35 12.64 -7.62
CA PRO A 67 10.64 13.55 -6.52
C PRO A 67 10.11 14.97 -6.74
N PHE A 68 9.74 15.32 -7.96
CA PHE A 68 9.21 16.64 -8.28
C PHE A 68 7.68 16.71 -8.19
N LEU A 69 7.02 15.57 -8.02
CA LEU A 69 5.57 15.54 -7.90
C LEU A 69 5.18 15.91 -6.47
N ILE A 70 4.41 16.98 -6.32
CA ILE A 70 3.97 17.47 -5.02
C ILE A 70 2.60 16.89 -4.69
N ALA A 71 2.47 16.34 -3.48
CA ALA A 71 1.21 15.80 -2.98
C ALA A 71 0.78 16.53 -1.71
N PRO A 72 -0.52 16.82 -1.54
CA PRO A 72 -1.01 17.60 -0.41
C PRO A 72 -1.18 16.76 0.85
N ILE A 73 -0.09 16.22 1.35
CA ILE A 73 -0.07 15.43 2.57
C ILE A 73 1.23 15.73 3.32
N ARG A 74 1.17 15.76 4.65
CA ARG A 74 2.29 16.22 5.47
C ARG A 74 3.43 15.24 5.62
N ASP A 75 3.11 13.95 5.76
CA ASP A 75 4.11 12.93 5.98
C ASP A 75 4.81 12.57 4.67
N VAL A 76 6.14 12.60 4.70
CA VAL A 76 6.96 12.29 3.51
C VAL A 76 6.72 10.84 3.02
N ASN A 77 6.55 9.91 3.95
CA ASN A 77 6.28 8.52 3.59
C ASN A 77 4.92 8.39 2.89
N ASP A 78 3.92 9.15 3.35
CA ASP A 78 2.60 9.17 2.74
C ASP A 78 2.64 9.83 1.36
N THR A 79 3.53 10.80 1.17
CA THR A 79 3.74 11.42 -0.14
C THR A 79 4.15 10.39 -1.18
N VAL A 80 5.05 9.46 -0.82
CA VAL A 80 5.47 8.38 -1.71
C VAL A 80 4.29 7.49 -2.08
N VAL A 81 3.41 7.17 -1.13
CA VAL A 81 2.21 6.37 -1.38
C VAL A 81 1.30 7.07 -2.37
N MET A 82 1.04 8.38 -2.17
CA MET A 82 0.22 9.17 -3.09
C MET A 82 0.83 9.24 -4.49
N GLN A 83 2.13 9.47 -4.57
CA GLN A 83 2.84 9.52 -5.85
C GLN A 83 2.73 8.19 -6.60
N THR A 84 2.89 7.08 -5.89
CA THR A 84 2.76 5.76 -6.48
C THR A 84 1.37 5.56 -7.10
N ALA A 85 0.33 5.96 -6.38
CA ALA A 85 -1.04 5.88 -6.88
C ALA A 85 -1.28 6.77 -8.10
N LEU A 86 -0.76 8.00 -8.07
CA LEU A 86 -0.94 8.97 -9.15
C LEU A 86 -0.18 8.56 -10.41
N ILE A 87 1.11 8.23 -10.28
CA ILE A 87 1.96 7.87 -11.41
C ILE A 87 1.52 6.55 -12.01
N GLY A 88 1.15 5.59 -11.16
CA GLY A 88 0.67 4.29 -11.62
C GLY A 88 -0.78 4.31 -12.12
N GLU A 89 -1.47 5.45 -12.04
CA GLU A 89 -2.86 5.60 -12.45
C GLU A 89 -3.76 4.57 -11.75
N ALA A 90 -3.62 4.46 -10.42
CA ALA A 90 -4.40 3.53 -9.63
C ALA A 90 -5.88 3.87 -9.66
N ASP A 91 -6.74 2.87 -9.55
CA ASP A 91 -8.17 3.07 -9.35
C ASP A 91 -8.50 3.21 -7.86
N VAL A 92 -7.74 2.52 -7.01
CA VAL A 92 -7.97 2.48 -5.57
C VAL A 92 -6.64 2.62 -4.83
N LEU A 93 -6.63 3.45 -3.79
CA LEU A 93 -5.55 3.51 -2.82
C LEU A 93 -6.04 2.87 -1.52
N CYS A 94 -5.39 1.79 -1.11
CA CYS A 94 -5.77 1.06 0.09
C CYS A 94 -4.90 1.46 1.27
N THR A 95 -5.51 2.00 2.32
CA THR A 95 -4.78 2.45 3.51
C THR A 95 -5.69 2.46 4.72
N ARG A 96 -5.10 2.41 5.92
CA ARG A 96 -5.80 2.65 7.18
C ARG A 96 -5.46 4.00 7.78
N ASP A 97 -4.58 4.76 7.15
CA ASP A 97 -4.18 6.07 7.63
C ASP A 97 -5.30 7.08 7.38
N ARG A 98 -5.77 7.71 8.46
CA ARG A 98 -6.86 8.68 8.41
C ARG A 98 -6.58 9.88 7.55
N ASP A 99 -5.32 10.28 7.43
CA ASP A 99 -4.95 11.45 6.64
C ASP A 99 -5.36 11.32 5.18
N PHE A 100 -5.44 10.09 4.66
CA PHE A 100 -5.88 9.84 3.29
C PHE A 100 -7.40 9.93 3.10
N PHE A 101 -8.17 9.84 4.19
CA PHE A 101 -9.63 9.90 4.14
C PHE A 101 -10.19 11.31 4.37
N GLU A 102 -9.33 12.26 4.66
CA GLU A 102 -9.71 13.64 4.98
C GLU A 102 -9.16 14.61 3.95
N PRO A 103 -9.82 15.78 3.75
CA PRO A 103 -9.25 16.84 2.92
C PRO A 103 -7.93 17.35 3.53
N PRO A 104 -6.97 17.77 2.71
CA PRO A 104 -7.04 17.88 1.25
C PRO A 104 -6.71 16.61 0.48
N ALA A 105 -6.13 15.59 1.12
CA ALA A 105 -5.65 14.39 0.44
C ALA A 105 -6.76 13.64 -0.29
N GLU A 106 -7.88 13.37 0.40
CA GLU A 106 -9.00 12.64 -0.20
C GLU A 106 -9.55 13.34 -1.43
N ALA A 107 -9.77 14.65 -1.34
CA ALA A 107 -10.30 15.43 -2.45
C ALA A 107 -9.34 15.45 -3.64
N PHE A 108 -8.05 15.57 -3.37
CA PHE A 108 -7.01 15.54 -4.39
C PHE A 108 -7.00 14.21 -5.14
N LEU A 109 -7.04 13.10 -4.42
CA LEU A 109 -7.05 11.77 -5.01
C LEU A 109 -8.34 11.49 -5.79
N ARG A 110 -9.48 11.88 -5.24
CA ARG A 110 -10.77 11.73 -5.92
C ARG A 110 -10.81 12.49 -7.25
N LYS A 111 -10.23 13.67 -7.29
CA LYS A 111 -10.12 14.47 -8.51
C LYS A 111 -9.29 13.75 -9.57
N ALA A 112 -8.30 12.97 -9.14
CA ALA A 112 -7.48 12.17 -10.03
C ALA A 112 -8.13 10.83 -10.41
N GLY A 113 -9.35 10.56 -9.94
CA GLY A 113 -10.06 9.32 -10.22
C GLY A 113 -9.69 8.17 -9.30
N ILE A 114 -9.07 8.47 -8.15
CA ILE A 114 -8.62 7.46 -7.20
C ILE A 114 -9.54 7.45 -5.98
N ILE A 115 -10.08 6.28 -5.64
CA ILE A 115 -10.91 6.08 -4.47
C ILE A 115 -10.03 5.58 -3.32
N VAL A 116 -10.20 6.13 -2.13
CA VAL A 116 -9.47 5.68 -0.94
C VAL A 116 -10.34 4.70 -0.17
N LEU A 117 -9.83 3.51 0.08
CA LEU A 117 -10.52 2.46 0.82
C LEU A 117 -9.60 1.86 1.87
N ASP A 118 -10.16 1.37 2.98
CA ASP A 118 -9.41 0.52 3.89
C ASP A 118 -9.41 -0.92 3.37
N ASP A 119 -8.68 -1.81 4.06
CA ASP A 119 -8.54 -3.20 3.64
C ASP A 119 -9.90 -3.94 3.63
N ILE A 120 -10.76 -3.66 4.61
CA ILE A 120 -12.07 -4.32 4.69
C ILE A 120 -12.97 -3.87 3.53
N ALA A 121 -13.05 -2.58 3.28
CA ALA A 121 -13.85 -2.03 2.18
C ALA A 121 -13.33 -2.50 0.82
N LEU A 122 -12.00 -2.58 0.66
CA LEU A 122 -11.40 -3.09 -0.56
C LEU A 122 -11.80 -4.54 -0.82
N ILE A 123 -11.68 -5.40 0.18
CA ILE A 123 -12.04 -6.81 0.04
C ILE A 123 -13.52 -6.95 -0.34
N GLN A 124 -14.40 -6.20 0.30
CA GLN A 124 -15.81 -6.21 -0.02
C GLN A 124 -16.07 -5.79 -1.47
N ARG A 125 -15.38 -4.75 -1.93
CA ARG A 125 -15.53 -4.26 -3.30
C ARG A 125 -15.05 -5.30 -4.33
N LEU A 126 -13.92 -5.96 -4.05
CA LEU A 126 -13.36 -6.95 -4.96
C LEU A 126 -14.22 -8.22 -5.07
N ARG A 127 -15.04 -8.50 -4.06
CA ARG A 127 -15.91 -9.67 -4.03
C ARG A 127 -17.33 -9.40 -4.51
N SER A 128 -17.66 -8.18 -4.76
CA SER A 128 -19.03 -7.81 -5.18
C SER A 128 -19.27 -7.94 -6.70
#